data_f0d779abe04cf9617f4755ab45fe3621
#
_entry.id   f0d779abe04cf9617f4755ab45fe3621
#
_cell.length_a   1.000
_cell.length_b   1.000
_cell.length_c   1.000
_cell.angle_alpha   90.00
_cell.angle_beta   90.00
_cell.angle_gamma   90.00
#
_symmetry.space_group_name_H-M   'P 1'
#
loop_
_entity.id
_entity.type
_entity.pdbx_description
1 polymer ?
#
loop_
_entity_poly.entity_id
_entity_poly.type
_entity_poly.pdbx_seq_one_letter_code
_entity_poly.pdbx_strand_id
1 'polypeptide(L)'
;ESLDYDILWAFNSQYDSNVLTEALYTSGFFPYPHKMGDKVICDALPFISLAGKIYPETIKTPEIINGKRDQSLSNVFMNNFAKDESIIWHQADGDVKATAKLLHKIKLEQPDYWATRTKMFSKFTRYKIFSDKVKFATYYFPKQKITEFVPVVDIDTDNFYSINLEEFFENGCLTEKNISTLEQGKKPKWLKETYLKTPGIIFCPDWYDLQEKYRLPSNDQIEIISNLIKDHLPLKKEWPKN
;
A
#
# COMPACT_ATOMS: atom_id res chain seq x y z
N GLU A 1 22.74 -22.85 7.51
CA GLU A 1 21.43 -23.28 6.96
C GLU A 1 20.77 -22.08 6.33
N SER A 2 20.52 -22.12 5.02
CA SER A 2 19.72 -21.09 4.34
C SER A 2 18.26 -21.28 4.75
N LEU A 3 17.66 -20.26 5.37
CA LEU A 3 16.21 -20.24 5.58
C LEU A 3 15.55 -20.18 4.19
N ASP A 4 14.84 -21.24 3.85
CA ASP A 4 14.04 -21.27 2.63
C ASP A 4 12.68 -20.65 2.91
N TYR A 5 12.46 -19.46 2.35
CA TYR A 5 11.21 -18.72 2.47
C TYR A 5 10.94 -17.92 1.20
N ASP A 6 9.68 -17.78 0.83
CA ASP A 6 9.26 -16.92 -0.27
C ASP A 6 8.96 -15.49 0.23
N ILE A 7 8.29 -15.41 1.36
CA ILE A 7 7.85 -14.15 1.97
C ILE A 7 8.23 -14.11 3.45
N LEU A 8 8.98 -13.08 3.84
CA LEU A 8 9.24 -12.76 5.25
C LEU A 8 8.28 -11.65 5.69
N TRP A 9 7.48 -11.91 6.69
CA TRP A 9 6.56 -10.95 7.26
C TRP A 9 7.11 -10.30 8.53
N ALA A 10 6.99 -8.97 8.60
CA ALA A 10 7.21 -8.23 9.84
C ALA A 10 6.11 -7.17 10.00
N PHE A 11 5.71 -6.87 11.22
CA PHE A 11 4.72 -5.82 11.49
C PHE A 11 5.44 -4.48 11.63
N ASN A 12 5.11 -3.51 10.76
CA ASN A 12 5.85 -2.24 10.64
C ASN A 12 7.33 -2.47 10.26
N SER A 13 7.54 -3.22 9.20
CA SER A 13 8.80 -3.86 8.80
C SER A 13 9.98 -2.91 8.53
N GLN A 14 9.78 -1.59 8.48
CA GLN A 14 10.84 -0.64 8.16
C GLN A 14 12.00 -0.70 9.17
N TYR A 15 11.66 -0.82 10.46
CA TYR A 15 12.68 -0.93 11.51
C TYR A 15 13.45 -2.24 11.40
N ASP A 16 12.72 -3.37 11.30
CA ASP A 16 13.31 -4.70 11.19
C ASP A 16 14.21 -4.83 9.96
N SER A 17 13.78 -4.27 8.83
CA SER A 17 14.56 -4.26 7.59
C SER A 17 15.86 -3.48 7.74
N ASN A 18 15.84 -2.35 8.42
CA ASN A 18 17.05 -1.54 8.65
C ASN A 18 18.03 -2.26 9.59
N VAL A 19 17.53 -2.79 10.71
CA VAL A 19 18.36 -3.54 11.68
C VAL A 19 18.98 -4.77 11.02
N LEU A 20 18.21 -5.54 10.27
CA LEU A 20 18.70 -6.71 9.54
C LEU A 20 19.78 -6.33 8.53
N THR A 21 19.54 -5.27 7.75
CA THR A 21 20.49 -4.76 6.76
C THR A 21 21.81 -4.36 7.41
N GLU A 22 21.76 -3.61 8.52
CA GLU A 22 22.94 -3.18 9.24
C GLU A 22 23.69 -4.35 9.88
N ALA A 23 22.99 -5.28 10.52
CA ALA A 23 23.58 -6.46 11.14
C ALA A 23 24.30 -7.34 10.10
N LEU A 24 23.70 -7.54 8.94
CA LEU A 24 24.32 -8.31 7.85
C LEU A 24 25.55 -7.59 7.29
N TYR A 25 25.45 -6.29 7.05
CA TYR A 25 26.56 -5.48 6.55
C TYR A 25 27.77 -5.51 7.50
N THR A 26 27.52 -5.27 8.80
CA THR A 26 28.60 -5.27 9.81
C THR A 26 29.22 -6.64 10.03
N SER A 27 28.47 -7.71 9.76
CA SER A 27 28.95 -9.10 9.83
C SER A 27 29.62 -9.59 8.54
N GLY A 28 29.78 -8.73 7.53
CA GLY A 28 30.39 -9.08 6.25
C GLY A 28 29.53 -9.93 5.33
N PHE A 29 28.22 -10.01 5.60
CA PHE A 29 27.25 -10.67 4.72
C PHE A 29 26.62 -9.69 3.74
N PHE A 30 26.02 -10.24 2.68
CA PHE A 30 25.23 -9.43 1.75
C PHE A 30 24.04 -8.77 2.47
N PRO A 31 23.93 -7.44 2.51
CA PRO A 31 22.99 -6.74 3.39
C PRO A 31 21.54 -6.75 2.90
N TYR A 32 21.28 -7.27 1.69
CA TYR A 32 19.92 -7.24 1.09
C TYR A 32 19.45 -8.63 0.69
N PRO A 33 19.24 -9.56 1.64
CA PRO A 33 18.85 -10.94 1.32
C PRO A 33 17.56 -11.03 0.52
N HIS A 34 16.64 -10.07 0.68
CA HIS A 34 15.41 -9.96 -0.09
C HIS A 34 15.60 -9.57 -1.56
N LYS A 35 16.83 -9.18 -1.96
CA LYS A 35 17.19 -8.93 -3.36
C LYS A 35 17.82 -10.15 -4.03
N MET A 36 18.04 -11.22 -3.28
CA MET A 36 18.58 -12.49 -3.77
C MET A 36 17.41 -13.42 -4.12
N GLY A 37 17.13 -13.55 -5.41
CA GLY A 37 16.03 -14.38 -5.91
C GLY A 37 14.64 -13.71 -5.75
N ASP A 38 13.62 -14.54 -5.62
CA ASP A 38 12.21 -14.09 -5.53
C ASP A 38 11.74 -13.81 -4.09
N LYS A 39 12.68 -13.69 -3.15
CA LYS A 39 12.38 -13.46 -1.73
C LYS A 39 11.92 -12.04 -1.49
N VAL A 40 10.86 -11.88 -0.69
CA VAL A 40 10.24 -10.59 -0.42
C VAL A 40 10.08 -10.39 1.09
N ILE A 41 10.42 -9.17 1.57
CA ILE A 41 10.04 -8.72 2.91
C ILE A 41 8.74 -7.94 2.79
N CYS A 42 7.73 -8.35 3.55
CA CYS A 42 6.40 -7.77 3.53
C CYS A 42 6.07 -7.11 4.85
N ASP A 43 5.51 -5.91 4.78
CA ASP A 43 4.95 -5.25 5.95
C ASP A 43 3.52 -5.75 6.20
N ALA A 44 3.33 -6.40 7.34
CA ALA A 44 2.03 -6.92 7.74
C ALA A 44 1.03 -5.81 8.10
N LEU A 45 1.50 -4.66 8.58
CA LEU A 45 0.62 -3.59 9.03
C LEU A 45 -0.28 -3.02 7.93
N PRO A 46 0.23 -2.57 6.76
CA PRO A 46 -0.63 -2.12 5.67
C PRO A 46 -1.52 -3.23 5.11
N PHE A 47 -1.03 -4.47 5.07
CA PHE A 47 -1.80 -5.62 4.61
C PHE A 47 -3.00 -5.91 5.52
N ILE A 48 -2.79 -5.96 6.84
CA ILE A 48 -3.83 -6.18 7.84
C ILE A 48 -4.81 -4.99 7.88
N SER A 49 -4.29 -3.75 7.81
CA SER A 49 -5.12 -2.54 7.81
C SER A 49 -6.06 -2.47 6.61
N LEU A 50 -5.58 -2.87 5.43
CA LEU A 50 -6.41 -2.93 4.23
C LEU A 50 -7.45 -4.06 4.35
N ALA A 51 -7.07 -5.24 4.86
CA ALA A 51 -8.01 -6.32 5.12
C ALA A 51 -9.14 -5.86 6.06
N GLY A 52 -8.80 -5.15 7.14
CA GLY A 52 -9.80 -4.63 8.08
C GLY A 52 -10.70 -3.54 7.49
N LYS A 53 -10.24 -2.83 6.45
CA LYS A 53 -11.08 -1.86 5.75
C LYS A 53 -12.07 -2.53 4.78
N ILE A 54 -11.62 -3.55 4.06
CA ILE A 54 -12.41 -4.25 3.05
C ILE A 54 -13.33 -5.29 3.71
N TYR A 55 -12.83 -5.98 4.73
CA TYR A 55 -13.49 -7.09 5.44
C TYR A 55 -13.53 -6.81 6.95
N PRO A 56 -14.31 -5.81 7.41
CA PRO A 56 -14.36 -5.44 8.82
C PRO A 56 -14.91 -6.55 9.73
N GLU A 57 -15.63 -7.51 9.18
CA GLU A 57 -16.10 -8.71 9.85
C GLU A 57 -14.95 -9.69 10.16
N THR A 58 -13.94 -9.75 9.29
CA THR A 58 -12.75 -10.60 9.46
C THR A 58 -11.72 -9.93 10.35
N ILE A 59 -11.36 -8.68 10.09
CA ILE A 59 -10.39 -7.92 10.87
C ILE A 59 -11.01 -6.63 11.37
N LYS A 60 -11.20 -6.56 12.69
CA LYS A 60 -11.63 -5.34 13.38
C LYS A 60 -10.43 -4.40 13.53
N THR A 61 -10.52 -3.23 12.97
CA THR A 61 -9.52 -2.18 13.15
C THR A 61 -9.83 -1.36 14.39
N PRO A 62 -8.80 -0.86 15.13
CA PRO A 62 -9.01 0.01 16.28
C PRO A 62 -9.84 1.26 15.92
N GLU A 63 -10.62 1.74 16.86
CA GLU A 63 -11.41 2.96 16.70
C GLU A 63 -10.51 4.20 16.55
N ILE A 64 -11.07 5.23 15.92
CA ILE A 64 -10.40 6.53 15.79
C ILE A 64 -10.70 7.33 17.05
N ILE A 65 -9.67 7.61 17.87
CA ILE A 65 -9.77 8.45 19.05
C ILE A 65 -9.03 9.75 18.78
N ASN A 66 -9.71 10.90 18.92
CA ASN A 66 -9.14 12.23 18.67
C ASN A 66 -8.51 12.37 17.28
N GLY A 67 -9.15 11.82 16.24
CA GLY A 67 -8.66 11.86 14.86
C GLY A 67 -7.46 10.96 14.56
N LYS A 68 -7.05 10.13 15.51
CA LYS A 68 -5.95 9.17 15.35
C LYS A 68 -6.44 7.76 15.60
N ARG A 69 -5.98 6.81 14.78
CA ARG A 69 -6.19 5.39 14.97
C ARG A 69 -4.89 4.78 15.47
N ASP A 70 -4.92 4.21 16.67
CA ASP A 70 -3.76 3.47 17.17
C ASP A 70 -3.74 2.06 16.55
N GLN A 71 -2.91 1.92 15.51
CA GLN A 71 -2.70 0.66 14.81
C GLN A 71 -1.46 -0.10 15.32
N SER A 72 -1.10 0.09 16.59
CA SER A 72 -0.10 -0.78 17.21
C SER A 72 -0.53 -2.25 17.14
N LEU A 73 0.45 -3.14 17.06
CA LEU A 73 0.20 -4.58 16.94
C LEU A 73 -0.70 -5.07 18.09
N SER A 74 -0.42 -4.61 19.30
CA SER A 74 -1.21 -4.98 20.49
C SER A 74 -2.68 -4.58 20.39
N ASN A 75 -2.95 -3.34 19.91
CA ASN A 75 -4.33 -2.87 19.77
C ASN A 75 -5.07 -3.59 18.65
N VAL A 76 -4.42 -3.79 17.50
CA VAL A 76 -5.02 -4.56 16.41
C VAL A 76 -5.30 -5.99 16.86
N PHE A 77 -4.36 -6.62 17.59
CA PHE A 77 -4.55 -7.97 18.09
C PHE A 77 -5.70 -8.06 19.09
N MET A 78 -5.74 -7.19 20.10
CA MET A 78 -6.80 -7.20 21.12
C MET A 78 -8.20 -6.93 20.58
N ASN A 79 -8.33 -6.24 19.47
CA ASN A 79 -9.63 -6.07 18.78
C ASN A 79 -10.11 -7.35 18.09
N ASN A 80 -9.23 -8.31 17.83
CA ASN A 80 -9.52 -9.49 17.01
C ASN A 80 -9.46 -10.80 17.79
N PHE A 81 -8.77 -10.83 18.92
CA PHE A 81 -8.58 -12.03 19.73
C PHE A 81 -8.78 -11.72 21.21
N ALA A 82 -9.19 -12.73 21.96
CA ALA A 82 -9.15 -12.66 23.42
C ALA A 82 -7.70 -12.51 23.92
N LYS A 83 -7.55 -12.05 25.16
CA LYS A 83 -6.23 -11.97 25.80
C LYS A 83 -5.53 -13.33 25.73
N ASP A 84 -4.33 -13.34 25.24
CA ASP A 84 -3.46 -14.51 25.12
C ASP A 84 -2.23 -14.30 25.99
N GLU A 85 -2.15 -15.03 27.11
CA GLU A 85 -1.07 -14.90 28.09
C GLU A 85 0.28 -15.41 27.56
N SER A 86 0.29 -16.16 26.45
CA SER A 86 1.51 -16.58 25.78
C SER A 86 2.18 -15.48 24.96
N ILE A 87 1.49 -14.34 24.78
CA ILE A 87 1.99 -13.18 24.03
C ILE A 87 2.53 -12.15 25.03
N ILE A 88 3.84 -12.01 25.08
CA ILE A 88 4.51 -10.97 25.84
C ILE A 88 4.84 -9.83 24.87
N TRP A 89 4.15 -8.72 25.03
CA TRP A 89 4.30 -7.55 24.17
C TRP A 89 5.70 -6.95 24.24
N HIS A 90 6.18 -6.43 23.12
CA HIS A 90 7.53 -5.87 22.95
C HIS A 90 8.66 -6.89 23.14
N GLN A 91 8.35 -8.16 23.07
CA GLN A 91 9.31 -9.24 22.89
C GLN A 91 9.14 -9.82 21.48
N ALA A 92 10.26 -10.09 20.81
CA ALA A 92 10.26 -10.50 19.39
C ALA A 92 9.36 -11.72 19.13
N ASP A 93 9.38 -12.73 20.01
CA ASP A 93 8.57 -13.93 19.85
C ASP A 93 7.07 -13.66 20.09
N GLY A 94 6.73 -12.77 21.02
CA GLY A 94 5.35 -12.34 21.26
C GLY A 94 4.77 -11.58 20.06
N ASP A 95 5.51 -10.62 19.54
CA ASP A 95 5.10 -9.82 18.38
C ASP A 95 5.00 -10.69 17.10
N VAL A 96 5.91 -11.66 16.92
CA VAL A 96 5.83 -12.64 15.83
C VAL A 96 4.57 -13.51 15.95
N LYS A 97 4.27 -14.04 17.15
CA LYS A 97 3.06 -14.85 17.38
C LYS A 97 1.78 -14.06 17.11
N ALA A 98 1.70 -12.81 17.57
CA ALA A 98 0.56 -11.94 17.34
C ALA A 98 0.37 -11.64 15.85
N THR A 99 1.44 -11.28 15.15
CA THR A 99 1.42 -11.04 13.70
C THR A 99 0.98 -12.29 12.94
N ALA A 100 1.54 -13.44 13.26
CA ALA A 100 1.21 -14.72 12.61
C ALA A 100 -0.27 -15.09 12.80
N LYS A 101 -0.85 -14.89 13.99
CA LYS A 101 -2.27 -15.15 14.24
C LYS A 101 -3.19 -14.25 13.42
N LEU A 102 -2.87 -12.95 13.31
CA LEU A 102 -3.63 -12.01 12.48
C LEU A 102 -3.56 -12.38 10.99
N LEU A 103 -2.37 -12.67 10.48
CA LEU A 103 -2.17 -13.10 9.11
C LEU A 103 -2.86 -14.44 8.82
N HIS A 104 -2.79 -15.40 9.75
CA HIS A 104 -3.46 -16.70 9.61
C HIS A 104 -4.98 -16.56 9.55
N LYS A 105 -5.56 -15.69 10.39
CA LYS A 105 -7.00 -15.40 10.36
C LYS A 105 -7.41 -14.85 8.99
N ILE A 106 -6.67 -13.88 8.43
CA ILE A 106 -6.94 -13.35 7.09
C ILE A 106 -6.82 -14.45 6.03
N LYS A 107 -5.78 -15.28 6.09
CA LYS A 107 -5.57 -16.36 5.13
C LYS A 107 -6.71 -17.38 5.12
N LEU A 108 -7.27 -17.70 6.29
CA LEU A 108 -8.36 -18.66 6.41
C LEU A 108 -9.72 -18.08 6.00
N GLU A 109 -10.03 -16.87 6.45
CA GLU A 109 -11.34 -16.27 6.25
C GLU A 109 -11.47 -15.52 4.92
N GLN A 110 -10.34 -15.06 4.34
CA GLN A 110 -10.28 -14.31 3.08
C GLN A 110 -9.19 -14.87 2.15
N PRO A 111 -9.32 -16.13 1.68
CA PRO A 111 -8.27 -16.80 0.89
C PRO A 111 -7.97 -16.08 -0.43
N ASP A 112 -8.98 -15.51 -1.09
CA ASP A 112 -8.80 -14.77 -2.34
C ASP A 112 -8.04 -13.46 -2.13
N TYR A 113 -8.36 -12.74 -1.06
CA TYR A 113 -7.58 -11.57 -0.64
C TYR A 113 -6.13 -11.95 -0.40
N TRP A 114 -5.90 -13.01 0.37
CA TRP A 114 -4.56 -13.52 0.65
C TRP A 114 -3.80 -13.85 -0.64
N ALA A 115 -4.38 -14.69 -1.51
CA ALA A 115 -3.73 -15.15 -2.73
C ALA A 115 -3.42 -14.00 -3.70
N THR A 116 -4.32 -13.02 -3.80
CA THR A 116 -4.17 -11.90 -4.71
C THR A 116 -3.17 -10.87 -4.17
N ARG A 117 -3.28 -10.52 -2.88
CA ARG A 117 -2.46 -9.42 -2.30
C ARG A 117 -1.04 -9.84 -1.96
N THR A 118 -0.78 -11.10 -1.62
CA THR A 118 0.59 -11.58 -1.39
C THR A 118 1.44 -11.54 -2.67
N LYS A 119 0.84 -11.75 -3.84
CA LYS A 119 1.55 -11.61 -5.13
C LYS A 119 2.03 -10.19 -5.40
N MET A 120 1.39 -9.17 -4.83
CA MET A 120 1.69 -7.76 -5.08
C MET A 120 2.92 -7.24 -4.37
N PHE A 121 3.50 -8.01 -3.46
CA PHE A 121 4.74 -7.60 -2.81
C PHE A 121 5.95 -7.74 -3.72
N SER A 122 5.88 -8.57 -4.75
CA SER A 122 6.92 -8.64 -5.78
C SER A 122 6.94 -7.34 -6.61
N LYS A 123 8.12 -6.76 -6.77
CA LYS A 123 8.33 -5.59 -7.64
C LYS A 123 7.85 -5.86 -9.06
N PHE A 124 8.17 -7.03 -9.59
CA PHE A 124 7.77 -7.46 -10.94
C PHE A 124 6.25 -7.51 -11.09
N THR A 125 5.56 -8.11 -10.11
CA THR A 125 4.09 -8.18 -10.12
C THR A 125 3.46 -6.79 -10.02
N ARG A 126 4.03 -5.88 -9.21
CA ARG A 126 3.54 -4.49 -9.14
C ARG A 126 3.66 -3.76 -10.49
N TYR A 127 4.79 -3.90 -11.18
CA TYR A 127 4.94 -3.34 -12.53
C TYR A 127 3.95 -3.92 -13.52
N LYS A 128 3.77 -5.25 -13.51
CA LYS A 128 2.81 -5.91 -14.40
C LYS A 128 1.39 -5.43 -14.15
N ILE A 129 0.97 -5.41 -12.89
CA ILE A 129 -0.37 -4.94 -12.50
C ILE A 129 -0.56 -3.47 -12.91
N PHE A 130 0.46 -2.63 -12.74
CA PHE A 130 0.41 -1.24 -13.14
C PHE A 130 0.31 -1.08 -14.65
N SER A 131 1.09 -1.84 -15.42
CA SER A 131 1.02 -1.85 -16.90
C SER A 131 -0.30 -2.37 -17.44
N ASP A 132 -0.95 -3.30 -16.73
CA ASP A 132 -2.25 -3.87 -17.10
C ASP A 132 -3.45 -2.96 -16.72
N LYS A 133 -3.20 -1.67 -16.46
CA LYS A 133 -4.20 -0.63 -16.15
C LYS A 133 -4.98 -0.86 -14.85
N VAL A 134 -4.30 -1.30 -13.81
CA VAL A 134 -4.86 -1.26 -12.46
C VAL A 134 -5.28 0.15 -12.11
N LYS A 135 -6.53 0.29 -11.74
CA LYS A 135 -7.15 1.60 -11.57
C LYS A 135 -7.29 2.04 -10.11
N PHE A 136 -6.86 1.21 -9.17
CA PHE A 136 -7.01 1.53 -7.76
C PHE A 136 -5.79 1.07 -6.95
N ALA A 137 -5.37 1.91 -6.02
CA ALA A 137 -4.32 1.56 -5.07
C ALA A 137 -4.60 2.18 -3.71
N THR A 138 -4.14 1.52 -2.67
CA THR A 138 -4.15 2.06 -1.32
C THR A 138 -2.74 2.25 -0.83
N TYR A 139 -2.52 3.34 -0.11
CA TYR A 139 -1.26 3.64 0.51
C TYR A 139 -1.45 3.81 2.02
N TYR A 140 -0.64 3.08 2.78
CA TYR A 140 -0.56 3.25 4.21
C TYR A 140 0.53 4.25 4.57
N PHE A 141 0.14 5.36 5.16
CA PHE A 141 1.08 6.33 5.70
C PHE A 141 1.48 5.93 7.12
N PRO A 142 2.77 6.04 7.53
CA PRO A 142 3.24 5.62 8.86
C PRO A 142 2.59 6.38 10.03
N LYS A 143 1.77 7.40 9.76
CA LYS A 143 0.97 8.13 10.75
C LYS A 143 -0.51 7.74 10.74
N GLN A 144 -0.84 6.51 10.37
CA GLN A 144 -2.15 5.88 10.64
C GLN A 144 -3.29 6.27 9.71
N LYS A 145 -3.02 6.84 8.54
CA LYS A 145 -4.06 7.11 7.55
C LYS A 145 -3.86 6.23 6.32
N ILE A 146 -4.86 5.41 6.02
CA ILE A 146 -4.93 4.75 4.71
C ILE A 146 -5.37 5.80 3.71
N THR A 147 -4.52 6.12 2.76
CA THR A 147 -4.85 7.00 1.64
C THR A 147 -5.18 6.14 0.44
N GLU A 148 -6.33 6.35 -0.14
CA GLU A 148 -6.80 5.68 -1.35
C GLU A 148 -6.55 6.59 -2.54
N PHE A 149 -6.02 6.01 -3.60
CA PHE A 149 -5.73 6.77 -4.80
C PHE A 149 -5.93 5.93 -6.07
N VAL A 150 -6.15 6.65 -7.16
CA VAL A 150 -6.29 6.08 -8.50
C VAL A 150 -5.12 6.55 -9.36
N PRO A 151 -4.24 5.64 -9.83
CA PRO A 151 -3.23 5.97 -10.82
C PRO A 151 -3.87 6.47 -12.12
N VAL A 152 -3.37 7.53 -12.71
CA VAL A 152 -3.94 8.11 -13.93
C VAL A 152 -2.96 8.25 -15.08
N VAL A 153 -1.74 8.70 -14.84
CA VAL A 153 -0.72 8.92 -15.89
C VAL A 153 0.66 8.55 -15.36
N ASP A 154 1.40 7.77 -16.13
CA ASP A 154 2.80 7.47 -15.85
C ASP A 154 3.67 8.70 -16.08
N ILE A 155 4.54 9.00 -15.12
CA ILE A 155 5.56 10.04 -15.24
C ILE A 155 6.84 9.42 -15.82
N ASP A 156 7.21 8.26 -15.29
CA ASP A 156 8.33 7.42 -15.73
C ASP A 156 8.10 5.96 -15.30
N THR A 157 9.11 5.13 -15.41
CA THR A 157 9.02 3.70 -15.05
C THR A 157 8.67 3.41 -13.59
N ASP A 158 8.96 4.35 -12.70
CA ASP A 158 8.81 4.16 -11.24
C ASP A 158 7.80 5.14 -10.60
N ASN A 159 7.35 6.14 -11.36
CA ASN A 159 6.53 7.23 -10.86
C ASN A 159 5.28 7.44 -11.71
N PHE A 160 4.20 7.84 -11.06
CA PHE A 160 2.94 8.15 -11.73
C PHE A 160 2.18 9.26 -11.02
N TYR A 161 1.34 9.97 -11.76
CA TYR A 161 0.32 10.82 -11.18
C TYR A 161 -0.87 10.00 -10.72
N SER A 162 -1.37 10.32 -9.54
CA SER A 162 -2.51 9.64 -8.94
C SER A 162 -3.50 10.63 -8.31
N ILE A 163 -4.77 10.28 -8.36
CA ILE A 163 -5.85 11.01 -7.72
C ILE A 163 -5.99 10.51 -6.28
N ASN A 164 -5.79 11.37 -5.28
CA ASN A 164 -6.18 11.10 -3.90
C ASN A 164 -7.70 11.20 -3.79
N LEU A 165 -8.38 10.11 -3.49
CA LEU A 165 -9.85 10.04 -3.56
C LEU A 165 -10.52 10.93 -2.52
N GLU A 166 -10.04 10.97 -1.30
CA GLU A 166 -10.58 11.81 -0.24
C GLU A 166 -10.52 13.28 -0.64
N GLU A 167 -9.34 13.77 -1.00
CA GLU A 167 -9.14 15.17 -1.39
C GLU A 167 -9.89 15.53 -2.69
N PHE A 168 -10.04 14.58 -3.60
CA PHE A 168 -10.75 14.79 -4.87
C PHE A 168 -12.25 15.03 -4.63
N PHE A 169 -12.88 14.24 -3.78
CA PHE A 169 -14.30 14.39 -3.51
C PHE A 169 -14.62 15.52 -2.53
N GLU A 170 -13.72 15.84 -1.61
CA GLU A 170 -13.88 16.99 -0.69
C GLU A 170 -13.70 18.33 -1.41
N ASN A 171 -12.82 18.41 -2.40
CA ASN A 171 -12.53 19.66 -3.13
C ASN A 171 -13.34 19.83 -4.43
N GLY A 172 -14.44 19.10 -4.57
CA GLY A 172 -15.40 19.31 -5.66
C GLY A 172 -15.01 18.71 -7.00
N CYS A 173 -14.17 17.69 -7.02
CA CYS A 173 -13.81 16.95 -8.24
C CYS A 173 -13.22 17.85 -9.35
N LEU A 174 -13.75 17.77 -10.58
CA LEU A 174 -13.35 18.56 -11.74
C LEU A 174 -14.08 19.92 -11.78
N THR A 175 -13.78 20.81 -10.84
CA THR A 175 -14.26 22.20 -10.90
C THR A 175 -13.46 23.00 -11.92
N GLU A 176 -14.04 24.10 -12.45
CA GLU A 176 -13.34 25.04 -13.34
C GLU A 176 -12.00 25.51 -12.75
N LYS A 177 -11.97 25.74 -11.42
CA LYS A 177 -10.75 26.10 -10.71
C LYS A 177 -9.67 25.01 -10.79
N ASN A 178 -10.05 23.75 -10.63
CA ASN A 178 -9.10 22.64 -10.68
C ASN A 178 -8.59 22.42 -12.11
N ILE A 179 -9.46 22.55 -13.10
CA ILE A 179 -9.10 22.50 -14.53
C ILE A 179 -8.11 23.63 -14.86
N SER A 180 -8.45 24.87 -14.53
CA SER A 180 -7.56 26.01 -14.76
C SER A 180 -6.22 25.89 -14.02
N THR A 181 -6.20 25.23 -12.84
CA THR A 181 -4.95 24.94 -12.13
C THR A 181 -4.06 24.00 -12.94
N LEU A 182 -4.63 22.95 -13.54
CA LEU A 182 -3.90 22.01 -14.38
C LEU A 182 -3.40 22.67 -15.68
N GLU A 183 -4.26 23.47 -16.35
CA GLU A 183 -3.91 24.24 -17.55
C GLU A 183 -2.77 25.23 -17.32
N GLN A 184 -2.60 25.72 -16.09
CA GLN A 184 -1.46 26.55 -15.68
C GLN A 184 -0.20 25.73 -15.35
N GLY A 185 -0.20 24.43 -15.57
CA GLY A 185 0.92 23.54 -15.24
C GLY A 185 1.12 23.32 -13.75
N LYS A 186 0.08 23.54 -12.93
CA LYS A 186 0.10 23.35 -11.49
C LYS A 186 -0.74 22.14 -11.08
N LYS A 187 -0.39 21.52 -9.96
CA LYS A 187 -1.11 20.35 -9.44
C LYS A 187 -2.19 20.78 -8.44
N PRO A 188 -3.47 20.43 -8.66
CA PRO A 188 -4.51 20.54 -7.63
C PRO A 188 -4.12 19.71 -6.40
N LYS A 189 -4.69 20.02 -5.24
CA LYS A 189 -4.35 19.31 -3.98
C LYS A 189 -4.54 17.80 -4.05
N TRP A 190 -5.58 17.37 -4.74
CA TRP A 190 -5.90 15.95 -4.90
C TRP A 190 -5.00 15.18 -5.88
N LEU A 191 -4.20 15.88 -6.71
CA LEU A 191 -3.27 15.25 -7.62
C LEU A 191 -1.89 15.10 -6.97
N LYS A 192 -1.45 13.86 -6.80
CA LYS A 192 -0.17 13.52 -6.14
C LYS A 192 0.75 12.80 -7.12
N GLU A 193 2.04 13.00 -6.95
CA GLU A 193 3.05 12.12 -7.52
C GLU A 193 3.26 10.96 -6.56
N THR A 194 3.23 9.75 -7.10
CA THR A 194 3.34 8.52 -6.32
C THR A 194 4.43 7.64 -6.92
N TYR A 195 5.20 6.99 -6.06
CA TYR A 195 6.33 6.15 -6.44
C TYR A 195 5.97 4.68 -6.25
N LEU A 196 6.13 3.86 -7.28
CA LEU A 196 5.88 2.40 -7.22
C LEU A 196 6.69 1.69 -6.13
N LYS A 197 7.87 2.23 -5.83
CA LYS A 197 8.76 1.69 -4.79
C LYS A 197 8.36 2.09 -3.37
N THR A 198 7.37 2.96 -3.20
CA THR A 198 6.96 3.40 -1.87
C THR A 198 6.48 2.20 -1.06
N PRO A 199 7.08 1.94 0.12
CA PRO A 199 6.62 0.87 1.00
C PRO A 199 5.15 1.09 1.40
N GLY A 200 4.39 0.00 1.49
CA GLY A 200 2.99 0.06 1.92
C GLY A 200 1.97 0.35 0.80
N ILE A 201 2.40 0.53 -0.46
CA ILE A 201 1.46 0.58 -1.58
C ILE A 201 0.95 -0.84 -1.87
N ILE A 202 -0.37 -0.99 -1.83
CA ILE A 202 -1.06 -2.21 -2.22
C ILE A 202 -2.03 -1.87 -3.35
N PHE A 203 -1.87 -2.53 -4.48
CA PHE A 203 -2.77 -2.40 -5.62
C PHE A 203 -3.97 -3.35 -5.47
N CYS A 204 -5.15 -2.86 -5.85
CA CYS A 204 -6.38 -3.64 -5.89
C CYS A 204 -6.78 -3.87 -7.35
N PRO A 205 -6.42 -5.03 -7.96
CA PRO A 205 -6.78 -5.32 -9.35
C PRO A 205 -8.28 -5.46 -9.56
N ASP A 206 -9.02 -5.85 -8.51
CA ASP A 206 -10.45 -6.13 -8.56
C ASP A 206 -11.25 -4.82 -8.44
N TRP A 207 -10.99 -3.92 -9.36
CA TRP A 207 -11.62 -2.61 -9.45
C TRP A 207 -13.16 -2.68 -9.45
N TYR A 208 -13.72 -3.68 -10.10
CA TYR A 208 -15.16 -3.80 -10.24
C TYR A 208 -15.86 -4.17 -8.92
N ASP A 209 -15.24 -5.01 -8.10
CA ASP A 209 -15.78 -5.40 -6.80
C ASP A 209 -15.70 -4.28 -5.77
N LEU A 210 -14.81 -3.30 -5.98
CA LEU A 210 -14.64 -2.17 -5.09
C LEU A 210 -15.54 -0.98 -5.46
N GLN A 211 -16.02 -0.87 -6.69
CA GLN A 211 -16.87 0.24 -7.13
C GLN A 211 -18.17 0.36 -6.31
N GLU A 212 -18.73 -0.75 -5.87
CA GLU A 212 -19.92 -0.73 -5.02
C GLU A 212 -19.63 -0.23 -3.60
N LYS A 213 -18.40 -0.45 -3.09
CA LYS A 213 -17.99 -0.05 -1.73
C LYS A 213 -17.36 1.34 -1.64
N TYR A 214 -16.82 1.84 -2.75
CA TYR A 214 -16.07 3.10 -2.75
C TYR A 214 -16.59 4.05 -3.82
N ARG A 215 -16.66 5.32 -3.46
CA ARG A 215 -16.91 6.38 -4.43
C ARG A 215 -15.62 6.58 -5.25
N LEU A 216 -15.68 6.24 -6.53
CA LEU A 216 -14.57 6.35 -7.47
C LEU A 216 -14.87 7.39 -8.54
N PRO A 217 -13.85 8.05 -9.13
CA PRO A 217 -14.04 8.88 -10.30
C PRO A 217 -14.58 8.05 -11.46
N SER A 218 -15.49 8.61 -12.26
CA SER A 218 -15.96 7.95 -13.47
C SER A 218 -14.82 7.79 -14.49
N ASN A 219 -14.97 6.86 -15.44
CA ASN A 219 -14.01 6.69 -16.53
C ASN A 219 -13.80 8.00 -17.30
N ASP A 220 -14.87 8.73 -17.58
CA ASP A 220 -14.81 10.02 -18.27
C ASP A 220 -14.00 11.05 -17.47
N GLN A 221 -14.19 11.11 -16.15
CA GLN A 221 -13.40 11.98 -15.28
C GLN A 221 -11.91 11.61 -15.30
N ILE A 222 -11.59 10.31 -15.25
CA ILE A 222 -10.21 9.83 -15.33
C ILE A 222 -9.59 10.18 -16.69
N GLU A 223 -10.33 10.04 -17.77
CA GLU A 223 -9.87 10.37 -19.12
C GLU A 223 -9.59 11.87 -19.28
N ILE A 224 -10.51 12.73 -18.86
CA ILE A 224 -10.33 14.18 -18.86
C ILE A 224 -9.09 14.57 -18.06
N ILE A 225 -8.94 14.05 -16.84
CA ILE A 225 -7.78 14.34 -15.99
C ILE A 225 -6.48 13.86 -16.64
N SER A 226 -6.50 12.66 -17.22
CA SER A 226 -5.33 12.09 -17.88
C SER A 226 -4.86 12.95 -19.07
N ASN A 227 -5.79 13.46 -19.87
CA ASN A 227 -5.48 14.34 -20.99
C ASN A 227 -4.91 15.68 -20.52
N LEU A 228 -5.55 16.31 -19.53
CA LEU A 228 -5.04 17.57 -18.94
C LEU A 228 -3.63 17.40 -18.34
N ILE A 229 -3.35 16.28 -17.67
CA ILE A 229 -2.03 16.00 -17.15
C ILE A 229 -1.01 15.89 -18.27
N LYS A 230 -1.31 15.12 -19.32
CA LYS A 230 -0.40 14.91 -20.45
C LYS A 230 -0.08 16.20 -21.19
N ASP A 231 -1.06 17.09 -21.30
CA ASP A 231 -0.93 18.32 -22.04
C ASP A 231 -0.18 19.43 -21.27
N HIS A 232 -0.32 19.43 -19.94
CA HIS A 232 0.10 20.59 -19.13
C HIS A 232 1.13 20.29 -18.04
N LEU A 233 1.32 19.03 -17.62
CA LEU A 233 2.27 18.69 -16.59
C LEU A 233 3.54 18.01 -17.14
N PRO A 234 4.71 18.20 -16.50
CA PRO A 234 5.94 17.58 -16.97
C PRO A 234 5.87 16.06 -16.82
N LEU A 235 5.99 15.37 -17.95
CA LEU A 235 6.25 13.93 -18.00
C LEU A 235 7.73 13.75 -18.26
N LYS A 236 8.41 12.90 -17.51
CA LYS A 236 9.80 12.56 -17.80
C LYS A 236 9.81 11.74 -19.08
N LYS A 237 10.50 12.26 -20.10
CA LYS A 237 10.73 11.50 -21.34
C LYS A 237 11.46 10.20 -20.97
N GLU A 238 11.01 9.09 -21.54
CA GLU A 238 11.75 7.83 -21.44
C GLU A 238 13.22 8.09 -21.80
N TRP A 239 14.14 7.63 -20.94
CA TRP A 239 15.54 7.57 -21.29
C TRP A 239 15.66 6.61 -22.48
N PRO A 240 16.39 6.99 -23.54
CA PRO A 240 16.62 6.06 -24.62
C PRO A 240 17.21 4.78 -24.03
N LYS A 241 16.56 3.67 -24.29
CA LYS A 241 17.07 2.34 -23.92
C LYS A 241 18.35 2.14 -24.75
N ASN A 242 19.50 2.31 -24.10
CA ASN A 242 20.78 1.84 -24.65
C ASN A 242 20.87 0.32 -24.45
#